data_e0161eb832afe003c70b26439eb52988
#
_entry.id   e0161eb832afe003c70b26439eb52988
#
_cell.length_a   1.000
_cell.length_b   1.000
_cell.length_c   1.000
_cell.angle_alpha   90.00
_cell.angle_beta   90.00
_cell.angle_gamma   90.00
#
_symmetry.space_group_name_H-M   'P 1'
#
loop_
_entity.id
_entity.type
_entity.pdbx_description
1 polymer ?
#
loop_
_entity_poly.entity_id
_entity_poly.type
_entity_poly.pdbx_seq_one_letter_code
_entity_poly.pdbx_strand_id
1 'polypeptide(L)'
;VRVLGIDPGLTRCGIGVVEGSIGRPLRLLSADAIRTSPDTELPQRLLAVERGIEEWLDEYEPEAVAVERVFAQHNLSTVMGTAQASGLALVCAARRGLPVATHTPSEAKAAITGSGRADKAQVGTMVARILGLDGPPKPADAADAVALAICHIWRGGAQARVAQAQQDFARKVELARRARGR
;
A
#
# COMPACT_ATOMS: atom_id res chain seq x y z
N VAL A 1 -3.19 2.92 13.74
CA VAL A 1 -2.13 3.13 12.74
C VAL A 1 -2.69 3.85 11.52
N ARG A 2 -1.93 4.77 10.96
CA ARG A 2 -2.24 5.48 9.73
C ARG A 2 -1.43 4.87 8.59
N VAL A 3 -2.10 4.42 7.55
CA VAL A 3 -1.48 3.70 6.43
C VAL A 3 -1.77 4.43 5.12
N LEU A 4 -0.74 4.72 4.34
CA LEU A 4 -0.84 5.18 2.98
C LEU A 4 -0.87 3.96 2.04
N GLY A 5 -1.98 3.77 1.34
CA GLY A 5 -2.10 2.78 0.27
C GLY A 5 -1.74 3.40 -1.07
N ILE A 6 -1.02 2.67 -1.89
CA ILE A 6 -0.61 3.09 -3.24
C ILE A 6 -0.90 1.96 -4.22
N ASP A 7 -1.73 2.26 -5.21
CA ASP A 7 -1.94 1.43 -6.42
C ASP A 7 -1.12 2.03 -7.56
N PRO A 8 0.10 1.50 -7.83
CA PRO A 8 1.05 2.16 -8.70
C PRO A 8 0.63 2.11 -10.17
N GLY A 9 0.64 3.26 -10.81
CA GLY A 9 0.43 3.42 -12.23
C GLY A 9 1.05 4.71 -12.75
N LEU A 10 1.72 4.66 -13.91
CA LEU A 10 2.41 5.83 -14.45
C LEU A 10 1.45 6.92 -14.94
N THR A 11 0.31 6.55 -15.51
CA THR A 11 -0.71 7.51 -15.97
C THR A 11 -1.67 7.90 -14.84
N ARG A 12 -2.01 6.95 -13.99
CA ARG A 12 -2.82 7.14 -12.80
C ARG A 12 -2.24 6.27 -11.69
N CYS A 13 -1.72 6.90 -10.66
CA CYS A 13 -1.26 6.25 -9.45
C CYS A 13 -2.30 6.50 -8.37
N GLY A 14 -3.08 5.48 -8.03
CA GLY A 14 -4.07 5.55 -6.97
C GLY A 14 -3.38 5.75 -5.62
N ILE A 15 -3.94 6.63 -4.79
CA ILE A 15 -3.39 6.94 -3.48
C ILE A 15 -4.51 7.15 -2.47
N GLY A 16 -4.33 6.66 -1.23
CA GLY A 16 -5.35 6.82 -0.20
C GLY A 16 -4.82 6.55 1.19
N VAL A 17 -5.30 7.29 2.17
CA VAL A 17 -4.88 7.19 3.58
C VAL A 17 -6.03 6.73 4.44
N VAL A 18 -5.81 5.63 5.15
CA VAL A 18 -6.75 5.07 6.12
C VAL A 18 -6.11 5.02 7.49
N GLU A 19 -6.89 5.42 8.49
CA GLU A 19 -6.48 5.37 9.90
C GLU A 19 -7.38 4.41 10.67
N GLY A 20 -6.78 3.62 11.55
CA GLY A 20 -7.51 2.72 12.45
C GLY A 20 -6.68 1.55 12.96
N SER A 21 -7.35 0.53 13.50
CA SER A 21 -6.71 -0.67 14.02
C SER A 21 -7.63 -1.89 13.88
N ILE A 22 -7.06 -3.09 14.01
CA ILE A 22 -7.83 -4.33 13.96
C ILE A 22 -8.93 -4.32 15.04
N GLY A 23 -10.16 -4.66 14.63
CA GLY A 23 -11.30 -4.75 15.54
C GLY A 23 -11.90 -3.39 15.95
N ARG A 24 -11.43 -2.30 15.36
CA ARG A 24 -11.99 -0.96 15.55
C ARG A 24 -12.45 -0.35 14.22
N PRO A 25 -13.40 0.61 14.24
CA PRO A 25 -13.77 1.34 13.02
C PRO A 25 -12.56 1.95 12.34
N LEU A 26 -12.54 1.87 11.01
CA LEU A 26 -11.53 2.52 10.18
C LEU A 26 -12.07 3.86 9.68
N ARG A 27 -11.18 4.82 9.47
CA ARG A 27 -11.52 6.15 8.95
C ARG A 27 -10.71 6.44 7.69
N LEU A 28 -11.40 6.81 6.61
CA LEU A 28 -10.76 7.38 5.43
C LEU A 28 -10.35 8.82 5.75
N LEU A 29 -9.09 9.15 5.59
CA LEU A 29 -8.61 10.53 5.73
C LEU A 29 -8.66 11.24 4.38
N SER A 30 -8.17 10.60 3.31
CA SER A 30 -8.22 11.12 1.95
C SER A 30 -8.02 10.01 0.93
N ALA A 31 -8.49 10.22 -0.31
CA ALA A 31 -8.25 9.31 -1.42
C ALA A 31 -8.32 10.08 -2.75
N ASP A 32 -7.35 9.86 -3.64
CA ASP A 32 -7.28 10.45 -4.97
C ASP A 32 -6.37 9.59 -5.90
N ALA A 33 -6.02 10.13 -7.05
CA ALA A 33 -5.04 9.58 -7.97
C ALA A 33 -4.09 10.67 -8.48
N ILE A 34 -2.79 10.42 -8.37
CA ILE A 34 -1.76 11.24 -9.02
C ILE A 34 -1.83 10.95 -10.51
N ARG A 35 -1.99 11.98 -11.33
CA ARG A 35 -2.18 11.84 -12.78
C ARG A 35 -1.02 12.44 -13.54
N THR A 36 -0.58 11.73 -14.59
CA THR A 36 0.39 12.26 -15.55
C THR A 36 -0.14 12.09 -16.98
N SER A 37 0.18 13.03 -17.86
CA SER A 37 -0.19 12.93 -19.28
C SER A 37 0.69 11.92 -20.01
N PRO A 38 0.15 11.03 -20.85
CA PRO A 38 0.95 10.20 -21.76
C PRO A 38 1.82 11.00 -22.75
N ASP A 39 1.44 12.25 -23.04
CA ASP A 39 2.19 13.13 -23.94
C ASP A 39 3.40 13.80 -23.28
N THR A 40 3.57 13.62 -21.98
CA THR A 40 4.73 14.12 -21.22
C THR A 40 5.86 13.08 -21.25
N GLU A 41 7.09 13.54 -21.37
CA GLU A 41 8.26 12.67 -21.36
C GLU A 41 8.37 11.86 -20.05
N LEU A 42 8.85 10.61 -20.16
CA LEU A 42 8.91 9.67 -19.05
C LEU A 42 9.58 10.22 -17.78
N PRO A 43 10.75 10.89 -17.85
CA PRO A 43 11.41 11.43 -16.65
C PRO A 43 10.52 12.44 -15.89
N GLN A 44 9.82 13.30 -16.59
CA GLN A 44 8.92 14.30 -16.00
C GLN A 44 7.68 13.66 -15.38
N ARG A 45 7.16 12.59 -16.00
CA ARG A 45 6.06 11.80 -15.44
C ARG A 45 6.47 11.13 -14.14
N LEU A 46 7.65 10.50 -14.11
CA LEU A 46 8.20 9.88 -12.90
C LEU A 46 8.39 10.91 -11.79
N LEU A 47 8.95 12.07 -12.11
CA LEU A 47 9.11 13.17 -11.15
C LEU A 47 7.76 13.67 -10.60
N ALA A 48 6.74 13.74 -11.44
CA ALA A 48 5.39 14.14 -11.00
C ALA A 48 4.77 13.10 -10.05
N VAL A 49 4.95 11.79 -10.33
CA VAL A 49 4.51 10.72 -9.43
C VAL A 49 5.27 10.78 -8.10
N GLU A 50 6.60 10.93 -8.14
CA GLU A 50 7.41 11.06 -6.93
C GLU A 50 6.93 12.23 -6.07
N ARG A 51 6.82 13.43 -6.64
CA ARG A 51 6.36 14.63 -5.92
C ARG A 51 4.98 14.45 -5.31
N GLY A 52 4.04 13.90 -6.06
CA GLY A 52 2.71 13.63 -5.54
C GLY A 52 2.72 12.66 -4.36
N ILE A 53 3.54 11.60 -4.39
CA ILE A 53 3.70 10.69 -3.25
C ILE A 53 4.34 11.41 -2.06
N GLU A 54 5.38 12.23 -2.28
CA GLU A 54 6.05 12.99 -1.23
C GLU A 54 5.10 13.98 -0.55
N GLU A 55 4.25 14.69 -1.33
CA GLU A 55 3.22 15.60 -0.81
C GLU A 55 2.25 14.87 0.13
N TRP A 56 1.79 13.67 -0.24
CA TRP A 56 0.90 12.87 0.61
C TRP A 56 1.59 12.34 1.87
N LEU A 57 2.87 11.98 1.77
CA LEU A 57 3.66 11.57 2.92
C LEU A 57 3.86 12.72 3.91
N ASP A 58 4.06 13.94 3.42
CA ASP A 58 4.21 15.14 4.24
C ASP A 58 2.87 15.57 4.87
N GLU A 59 1.77 15.55 4.10
CA GLU A 59 0.47 16.01 4.57
C GLU A 59 -0.17 15.07 5.59
N TYR A 60 -0.06 13.75 5.35
CA TYR A 60 -0.77 12.78 6.19
C TYR A 60 0.11 12.07 7.22
N GLU A 61 1.42 12.20 7.16
CA GLU A 61 2.40 11.60 8.08
C GLU A 61 2.04 10.13 8.43
N PRO A 62 1.97 9.20 7.44
CA PRO A 62 1.60 7.82 7.69
C PRO A 62 2.68 7.08 8.48
N GLU A 63 2.27 6.07 9.25
CA GLU A 63 3.17 5.20 10.01
C GLU A 63 3.65 4.00 9.18
N ALA A 64 2.99 3.70 8.04
CA ALA A 64 3.36 2.64 7.12
C ALA A 64 2.83 2.92 5.71
N VAL A 65 3.46 2.30 4.71
CA VAL A 65 3.03 2.36 3.30
C VAL A 65 2.68 0.95 2.82
N ALA A 66 1.51 0.83 2.17
CA ALA A 66 1.03 -0.40 1.54
C ALA A 66 1.01 -0.21 0.02
N VAL A 67 1.78 -1.00 -0.72
CA VAL A 67 1.90 -0.88 -2.18
C VAL A 67 1.38 -2.14 -2.85
N GLU A 68 0.66 -1.99 -3.98
CA GLU A 68 0.29 -3.15 -4.78
C GLU A 68 1.54 -3.83 -5.35
N ARG A 69 1.59 -5.16 -5.21
CA ARG A 69 2.67 -5.97 -5.79
C ARG A 69 2.48 -6.09 -7.29
N VAL A 70 3.47 -5.58 -8.02
CA VAL A 70 3.48 -5.66 -9.49
C VAL A 70 3.81 -7.07 -9.95
N PHE A 71 3.00 -7.61 -10.86
CA PHE A 71 3.26 -8.87 -11.55
C PHE A 71 3.40 -8.65 -13.04
N ALA A 72 4.38 -9.31 -13.65
CA ALA A 72 4.55 -9.32 -15.11
C ALA A 72 3.49 -10.22 -15.77
N GLN A 73 2.24 -9.74 -15.89
CA GLN A 73 1.16 -10.44 -16.60
C GLN A 73 0.63 -9.56 -17.75
N HIS A 74 0.65 -10.08 -18.96
CA HIS A 74 -0.10 -9.69 -20.16
C HIS A 74 0.28 -8.44 -20.97
N ASN A 75 0.90 -7.37 -20.45
CA ASN A 75 1.29 -6.23 -21.29
C ASN A 75 2.58 -5.58 -20.77
N LEU A 76 3.70 -5.83 -21.46
CA LEU A 76 5.02 -5.36 -21.06
C LEU A 76 5.12 -3.83 -20.96
N SER A 77 4.46 -3.08 -21.83
CA SER A 77 4.52 -1.61 -21.80
C SER A 77 3.85 -1.03 -20.55
N THR A 78 2.71 -1.57 -20.17
CA THR A 78 1.99 -1.17 -18.95
C THR A 78 2.75 -1.61 -17.68
N VAL A 79 3.30 -2.83 -17.69
CA VAL A 79 4.07 -3.38 -16.56
C VAL A 79 5.30 -2.53 -16.25
N MET A 80 6.02 -2.05 -17.27
CA MET A 80 7.20 -1.19 -17.05
C MET A 80 6.84 0.11 -16.34
N GLY A 81 5.80 0.80 -16.79
CA GLY A 81 5.34 2.04 -16.15
C GLY A 81 4.85 1.82 -14.71
N THR A 82 4.11 0.73 -14.48
CA THR A 82 3.66 0.33 -13.15
C THR A 82 4.83 -0.01 -12.23
N ALA A 83 5.83 -0.76 -12.72
CA ALA A 83 7.02 -1.10 -11.96
C ALA A 83 7.85 0.14 -11.59
N GLN A 84 7.98 1.10 -12.51
CA GLN A 84 8.67 2.36 -12.24
C GLN A 84 7.95 3.18 -11.17
N ALA A 85 6.62 3.33 -11.26
CA ALA A 85 5.81 4.03 -10.25
C ALA A 85 5.88 3.31 -8.88
N SER A 86 5.84 1.97 -8.87
CA SER A 86 6.03 1.17 -7.67
C SER A 86 7.40 1.42 -7.03
N GLY A 87 8.46 1.45 -7.84
CA GLY A 87 9.82 1.77 -7.38
C GLY A 87 9.92 3.13 -6.69
N LEU A 88 9.25 4.15 -7.22
CA LEU A 88 9.19 5.48 -6.59
C LEU A 88 8.49 5.42 -5.22
N ALA A 89 7.36 4.71 -5.10
CA ALA A 89 6.67 4.55 -3.83
C ALA A 89 7.57 3.91 -2.76
N LEU A 90 8.33 2.87 -3.14
CA LEU A 90 9.28 2.22 -2.24
C LEU A 90 10.42 3.16 -1.81
N VAL A 91 10.96 3.94 -2.74
CA VAL A 91 12.06 4.89 -2.47
C VAL A 91 11.59 6.04 -1.57
N CYS A 92 10.42 6.65 -1.84
CA CYS A 92 9.86 7.73 -1.03
C CYS A 92 9.63 7.27 0.42
N ALA A 93 9.04 6.07 0.61
CA ALA A 93 8.85 5.51 1.94
C ALA A 93 10.19 5.22 2.65
N ALA A 94 11.16 4.62 1.94
CA ALA A 94 12.48 4.30 2.50
C ALA A 94 13.27 5.54 2.93
N ARG A 95 13.21 6.65 2.16
CA ARG A 95 13.83 7.94 2.54
C ARG A 95 13.33 8.46 3.89
N ARG A 96 12.08 8.15 4.25
CA ARG A 96 11.47 8.53 5.53
C ARG A 96 11.58 7.47 6.61
N GLY A 97 12.24 6.34 6.33
CA GLY A 97 12.35 5.21 7.27
C GLY A 97 11.00 4.53 7.55
N LEU A 98 10.01 4.70 6.68
CA LEU A 98 8.69 4.09 6.85
C LEU A 98 8.71 2.61 6.48
N PRO A 99 8.08 1.74 7.27
CA PRO A 99 7.89 0.35 6.89
C PRO A 99 6.99 0.24 5.65
N VAL A 100 7.39 -0.60 4.70
CA VAL A 100 6.62 -0.86 3.48
C VAL A 100 6.19 -2.31 3.42
N ALA A 101 4.93 -2.55 3.11
CA ALA A 101 4.41 -3.86 2.79
C ALA A 101 3.87 -3.89 1.36
N THR A 102 4.11 -4.99 0.65
CA THR A 102 3.51 -5.21 -0.66
C THR A 102 2.41 -6.26 -0.57
N HIS A 103 1.24 -5.98 -1.15
CA HIS A 103 0.11 -6.88 -1.19
C HIS A 103 -0.27 -7.19 -2.64
N THR A 104 -0.64 -8.44 -2.91
CA THR A 104 -1.20 -8.80 -4.21
C THR A 104 -2.64 -8.31 -4.34
N PRO A 105 -3.14 -8.07 -5.57
CA PRO A 105 -4.55 -7.76 -5.79
C PRO A 105 -5.50 -8.76 -5.13
N SER A 106 -5.18 -10.06 -5.22
CA SER A 106 -5.99 -11.11 -4.61
C SER A 106 -5.99 -11.06 -3.07
N GLU A 107 -4.87 -10.69 -2.44
CA GLU A 107 -4.81 -10.50 -0.99
C GLU A 107 -5.64 -9.31 -0.54
N ALA A 108 -5.57 -8.17 -1.24
CA ALA A 108 -6.39 -7.00 -0.95
C ALA A 108 -7.88 -7.33 -1.10
N LYS A 109 -8.28 -7.94 -2.21
CA LYS A 109 -9.67 -8.38 -2.45
C LYS A 109 -10.16 -9.33 -1.36
N ALA A 110 -9.37 -10.35 -1.01
CA ALA A 110 -9.74 -11.32 0.02
C ALA A 110 -9.87 -10.68 1.40
N ALA A 111 -9.02 -9.71 1.74
CA ALA A 111 -9.13 -8.98 3.00
C ALA A 111 -10.43 -8.17 3.10
N ILE A 112 -10.83 -7.52 2.00
CA ILE A 112 -12.00 -6.63 1.95
C ILE A 112 -13.32 -7.42 1.84
N THR A 113 -13.36 -8.45 0.96
CA THR A 113 -14.61 -9.14 0.59
C THR A 113 -14.72 -10.57 1.08
N GLY A 114 -13.64 -11.13 1.63
CA GLY A 114 -13.53 -12.57 1.93
C GLY A 114 -13.17 -13.41 0.69
N SER A 115 -13.10 -12.84 -0.51
CA SER A 115 -12.81 -13.56 -1.76
C SER A 115 -11.75 -12.84 -2.61
N GLY A 116 -10.64 -13.53 -2.89
CA GLY A 116 -9.59 -13.01 -3.79
C GLY A 116 -10.02 -12.87 -5.26
N ARG A 117 -11.22 -13.38 -5.63
CA ARG A 117 -11.79 -13.32 -6.97
C ARG A 117 -12.87 -12.24 -7.13
N ALA A 118 -13.12 -11.43 -6.09
CA ALA A 118 -14.10 -10.36 -6.13
C ALA A 118 -13.80 -9.39 -7.29
N ASP A 119 -14.86 -8.89 -7.92
CA ASP A 119 -14.74 -7.86 -8.96
C ASP A 119 -14.55 -6.46 -8.33
N LYS A 120 -14.22 -5.47 -9.16
CA LYS A 120 -13.97 -4.09 -8.70
C LYS A 120 -15.20 -3.45 -8.04
N ALA A 121 -16.40 -3.73 -8.52
CA ALA A 121 -17.64 -3.18 -7.96
C ALA A 121 -17.89 -3.74 -6.55
N GLN A 122 -17.69 -5.03 -6.35
CA GLN A 122 -17.80 -5.69 -5.05
C GLN A 122 -16.78 -5.12 -4.05
N VAL A 123 -15.52 -4.96 -4.47
CA VAL A 123 -14.47 -4.36 -3.62
C VAL A 123 -14.84 -2.93 -3.25
N GLY A 124 -15.22 -2.09 -4.22
CA GLY A 124 -15.60 -0.70 -3.97
C GLY A 124 -16.78 -0.57 -3.01
N THR A 125 -17.82 -1.40 -3.20
CA THR A 125 -18.99 -1.43 -2.29
C THR A 125 -18.60 -1.82 -0.87
N MET A 126 -17.75 -2.82 -0.73
CA MET A 126 -17.30 -3.26 0.60
C MET A 126 -16.37 -2.23 1.27
N VAL A 127 -15.48 -1.58 0.52
CA VAL A 127 -14.66 -0.46 1.03
C VAL A 127 -15.55 0.66 1.55
N ALA A 128 -16.57 1.07 0.79
CA ALA A 128 -17.53 2.08 1.24
C ALA A 128 -18.23 1.66 2.55
N ARG A 129 -18.69 0.42 2.62
CA ARG A 129 -19.36 -0.10 3.82
C ARG A 129 -18.43 -0.16 5.04
N ILE A 130 -17.18 -0.60 4.87
CA ILE A 130 -16.18 -0.68 5.96
C ILE A 130 -15.88 0.70 6.53
N LEU A 131 -15.82 1.71 5.66
CA LEU A 131 -15.47 3.08 6.01
C LEU A 131 -16.68 3.97 6.33
N GLY A 132 -17.92 3.44 6.22
CA GLY A 132 -19.16 4.20 6.48
C GLY A 132 -19.40 5.33 5.46
N LEU A 133 -19.02 5.12 4.20
CA LEU A 133 -19.18 6.08 3.11
C LEU A 133 -20.47 5.83 2.33
N ASP A 134 -21.05 6.88 1.75
CA ASP A 134 -22.26 6.81 0.90
C ASP A 134 -22.01 6.06 -0.43
N GLY A 135 -20.76 5.87 -0.84
CA GLY A 135 -20.36 5.15 -2.03
C GLY A 135 -18.86 4.91 -2.09
N PRO A 136 -18.40 4.14 -3.09
CA PRO A 136 -16.97 3.84 -3.28
C PRO A 136 -16.14 5.11 -3.42
N PRO A 137 -14.90 5.13 -2.86
CA PRO A 137 -13.96 6.22 -3.10
C PRO A 137 -13.78 6.49 -4.59
N LYS A 138 -13.60 7.74 -4.97
CA LYS A 138 -13.37 8.16 -6.36
C LYS A 138 -12.04 8.91 -6.43
N PRO A 139 -11.32 8.75 -7.55
CA PRO A 139 -11.55 7.86 -8.70
C PRO A 139 -11.38 6.36 -8.36
N ALA A 140 -11.64 5.46 -9.31
CA ALA A 140 -11.56 4.01 -9.08
C ALA A 140 -10.18 3.53 -8.59
N ASP A 141 -9.10 4.14 -9.11
CA ASP A 141 -7.73 3.80 -8.70
C ASP A 141 -7.48 4.18 -7.21
N ALA A 142 -8.17 5.22 -6.70
CA ALA A 142 -8.14 5.57 -5.27
C ALA A 142 -8.82 4.50 -4.40
N ALA A 143 -9.90 3.88 -4.89
CA ALA A 143 -10.56 2.80 -4.17
C ALA A 143 -9.66 1.56 -4.03
N ASP A 144 -8.88 1.24 -5.07
CA ASP A 144 -7.91 0.15 -5.04
C ASP A 144 -6.78 0.46 -4.01
N ALA A 145 -6.27 1.69 -3.98
CA ALA A 145 -5.28 2.14 -2.99
C ALA A 145 -5.82 2.10 -1.55
N VAL A 146 -7.05 2.54 -1.33
CA VAL A 146 -7.72 2.46 -0.02
C VAL A 146 -7.89 1.00 0.42
N ALA A 147 -8.24 0.09 -0.50
CA ALA A 147 -8.33 -1.34 -0.19
C ALA A 147 -6.98 -1.93 0.26
N LEU A 148 -5.86 -1.49 -0.33
CA LEU A 148 -4.51 -1.88 0.10
C LEU A 148 -4.19 -1.38 1.52
N ALA A 149 -4.54 -0.14 1.85
CA ALA A 149 -4.35 0.40 3.19
C ALA A 149 -5.16 -0.38 4.23
N ILE A 150 -6.43 -0.68 3.97
CA ILE A 150 -7.28 -1.50 4.84
C ILE A 150 -6.70 -2.91 4.99
N CYS A 151 -6.30 -3.54 3.87
CA CYS A 151 -5.67 -4.85 3.88
C CYS A 151 -4.43 -4.87 4.79
N HIS A 152 -3.60 -3.83 4.69
CA HIS A 152 -2.41 -3.70 5.52
C HIS A 152 -2.75 -3.55 7.01
N ILE A 153 -3.71 -2.70 7.37
CA ILE A 153 -4.15 -2.53 8.76
C ILE A 153 -4.61 -3.86 9.35
N TRP A 154 -5.38 -4.65 8.61
CA TRP A 154 -5.93 -5.91 9.11
C TRP A 154 -4.94 -7.07 9.11
N ARG A 155 -3.98 -7.11 8.17
CA ARG A 155 -2.98 -8.18 8.03
C ARG A 155 -1.61 -7.81 8.58
N GLY A 156 -1.23 -6.54 8.49
CA GLY A 156 0.09 -6.06 8.87
C GLY A 156 0.42 -6.28 10.34
N GLY A 157 -0.57 -6.18 11.22
CA GLY A 157 -0.39 -6.48 12.64
C GLY A 157 -0.04 -7.95 12.94
N ALA A 158 -0.46 -8.90 12.10
CA ALA A 158 -0.06 -10.29 12.23
C ALA A 158 1.35 -10.52 11.67
N GLN A 159 1.64 -9.95 10.49
CA GLN A 159 2.97 -10.06 9.87
C GLN A 159 4.04 -9.34 10.68
N ALA A 160 3.75 -8.15 11.23
CA ALA A 160 4.67 -7.42 12.09
C ALA A 160 4.99 -8.22 13.38
N ARG A 161 4.00 -8.87 13.99
CA ARG A 161 4.21 -9.74 15.16
C ARG A 161 5.05 -10.97 14.82
N VAL A 162 4.83 -11.60 13.67
CA VAL A 162 5.66 -12.72 13.21
C VAL A 162 7.09 -12.28 12.94
N ALA A 163 7.29 -11.16 12.24
CA ALA A 163 8.61 -10.60 11.98
C ALA A 163 9.35 -10.22 13.27
N GLN A 164 8.67 -9.58 14.22
CA GLN A 164 9.23 -9.25 15.52
C GLN A 164 9.61 -10.51 16.30
N ALA A 165 8.75 -11.52 16.35
CA ALA A 165 9.04 -12.80 17.02
C ALA A 165 10.25 -13.51 16.39
N GLN A 166 10.40 -13.45 15.05
CA GLN A 166 11.56 -14.00 14.35
C GLN A 166 12.86 -13.25 14.70
N GLN A 167 12.82 -11.92 14.75
CA GLN A 167 13.95 -11.08 15.16
C GLN A 167 14.35 -11.36 16.61
N ASP A 168 13.39 -11.43 17.52
CA ASP A 168 13.62 -11.74 18.94
C ASP A 168 14.20 -13.14 19.13
N PHE A 169 13.73 -14.12 18.36
CA PHE A 169 14.28 -15.48 18.35
C PHE A 169 15.72 -15.50 17.84
N ALA A 170 16.00 -14.83 16.70
CA ALA A 170 17.34 -14.74 16.15
C ALA A 170 18.32 -14.08 17.14
N ARG A 171 17.89 -13.01 17.81
CA ARG A 171 18.67 -12.35 18.86
C ARG A 171 18.97 -13.26 20.06
N LYS A 172 17.97 -14.03 20.49
CA LYS A 172 18.16 -15.00 21.58
C LYS A 172 19.14 -16.12 21.19
N VAL A 173 19.07 -16.64 19.97
CA VAL A 173 20.00 -17.64 19.44
C VAL A 173 21.43 -17.10 19.39
N GLU A 174 21.61 -15.86 18.91
CA GLU A 174 22.93 -15.23 18.83
C GLU A 174 23.54 -15.01 20.24
N LEU A 175 22.73 -14.55 21.21
CA LEU A 175 23.16 -14.40 22.61
C LEU A 175 23.56 -15.75 23.23
N ALA A 176 22.80 -16.81 22.97
CA ALA A 176 23.12 -18.16 23.47
C ALA A 176 24.41 -18.73 22.85
N ARG A 177 24.67 -18.44 21.55
CA ARG A 177 25.94 -18.80 20.89
C ARG A 177 27.13 -18.08 21.52
N ARG A 178 27.02 -16.77 21.78
CA ARG A 178 28.07 -15.99 22.45
C ARG A 178 28.35 -16.46 23.88
N ALA A 179 27.32 -16.90 24.61
CA ALA A 179 27.48 -17.42 25.98
C ALA A 179 28.16 -18.79 26.02
N ARG A 180 28.01 -19.63 24.98
CA ARG A 180 28.65 -20.96 24.88
C ARG A 180 30.07 -20.93 24.31
N GLY A 181 30.48 -19.83 23.70
CA GLY A 181 31.81 -19.64 23.12
C GLY A 181 32.82 -18.95 24.08
N ARG A 182 32.43 -18.77 25.35
CA ARG A 182 33.29 -18.39 26.47
C ARG A 182 33.49 -19.53 27.41
#